data_13bb2248b930c7d79754b6dec501b0ae
#
_entry.id   13bb2248b930c7d79754b6dec501b0ae
#
_cell.length_a   1.000
_cell.length_b   1.000
_cell.length_c   1.000
_cell.angle_alpha   90.00
_cell.angle_beta   90.00
_cell.angle_gamma   90.00
#
_symmetry.space_group_name_H-M   'P 1'
#
loop_
_entity.id
_entity.type
_entity.pdbx_description
1 polymer ?
#
loop_
_entity_poly.entity_id
_entity_poly.type
_entity_poly.pdbx_seq_one_letter_code
_entity_poly.pdbx_strand_id
1 'polypeptide(L)'
;MSKDNTRASLKLLFQISRELASSLDLQTIISRVISLSVSNVKAERGSLIVLNENLEPVDFALMYGDKFLPHIQAESRGLLDDGLAGWVAHHREAVIVSDTKQDERWFRREDDAADRSGSKSAICTPLLARGQLVGGLTIVHPAPGFFNEEHFQLIQSIADQAGIAINNACLYESLHTAHRR
;
A
#
# COMPACT_ATOMS: atom_id res chain seq x y z
N MET A 1 -20.15 18.32 7.16
CA MET A 1 -19.71 17.05 7.79
C MET A 1 -20.21 17.02 9.23
N SER A 2 -20.98 16.01 9.57
CA SER A 2 -21.52 15.83 10.92
C SER A 2 -20.39 15.55 11.91
N LYS A 3 -20.50 16.11 13.15
CA LYS A 3 -19.58 15.84 14.27
C LYS A 3 -19.42 14.34 14.54
N ASP A 4 -20.47 13.55 14.30
CA ASP A 4 -20.45 12.11 14.49
C ASP A 4 -19.55 11.37 13.46
N ASN A 5 -19.50 11.86 12.23
CA ASN A 5 -18.64 11.29 11.19
C ASN A 5 -17.15 11.55 11.46
N THR A 6 -16.82 12.72 11.97
CA THR A 6 -15.45 13.08 12.38
C THR A 6 -14.98 12.22 13.56
N ARG A 7 -15.86 12.01 14.55
CA ARG A 7 -15.56 11.19 15.72
C ARG A 7 -15.33 9.71 15.36
N ALA A 8 -16.18 9.15 14.47
CA ALA A 8 -16.03 7.80 13.96
C ALA A 8 -14.71 7.62 13.17
N SER A 9 -14.34 8.60 12.34
CA SER A 9 -13.09 8.59 11.58
C SER A 9 -11.86 8.65 12.50
N LEU A 10 -11.87 9.49 13.52
CA LEU A 10 -10.78 9.57 14.50
C LEU A 10 -10.63 8.27 15.29
N LYS A 11 -11.73 7.66 15.69
CA LYS A 11 -11.72 6.36 16.39
C LYS A 11 -11.14 5.26 15.53
N LEU A 12 -11.50 5.20 14.24
CA LEU A 12 -10.96 4.24 13.28
C LEU A 12 -9.46 4.42 13.11
N LEU A 13 -8.98 5.65 12.91
CA LEU A 13 -7.56 5.94 12.76
C LEU A 13 -6.76 5.57 14.01
N PHE A 14 -7.32 5.81 15.19
CA PHE A 14 -6.70 5.41 16.46
C PHE A 14 -6.58 3.89 16.60
N GLN A 15 -7.62 3.14 16.23
CA GLN A 15 -7.60 1.67 16.21
C GLN A 15 -6.55 1.13 15.24
N ILE A 16 -6.49 1.68 14.02
CA ILE A 16 -5.49 1.31 13.02
C ILE A 16 -4.07 1.57 13.54
N SER A 17 -3.84 2.74 14.10
CA SER A 17 -2.55 3.09 14.69
C SER A 17 -2.11 2.11 15.78
N ARG A 18 -3.03 1.72 16.66
CA ARG A 18 -2.75 0.73 17.72
C ARG A 18 -2.45 -0.66 17.16
N GLU A 19 -3.20 -1.12 16.18
CA GLU A 19 -2.99 -2.42 15.55
C GLU A 19 -1.62 -2.49 14.86
N LEU A 20 -1.23 -1.45 14.14
CA LEU A 20 0.07 -1.40 13.47
C LEU A 20 1.23 -1.27 14.46
N ALA A 21 1.07 -0.53 15.54
CA ALA A 21 2.09 -0.36 16.57
C ALA A 21 2.28 -1.59 17.48
N SER A 22 1.36 -2.55 17.46
CA SER A 22 1.38 -3.71 18.36
C SER A 22 2.38 -4.81 17.96
N SER A 23 3.05 -4.69 16.82
CA SER A 23 4.01 -5.68 16.30
C SER A 23 5.25 -5.00 15.74
N LEU A 24 6.38 -5.68 15.84
CA LEU A 24 7.63 -5.36 15.15
C LEU A 24 7.98 -6.42 14.09
N ASP A 25 7.09 -7.38 13.87
CA ASP A 25 7.22 -8.36 12.79
C ASP A 25 6.75 -7.76 11.46
N LEU A 26 7.67 -7.62 10.53
CA LEU A 26 7.42 -6.95 9.24
C LEU A 26 6.28 -7.61 8.46
N GLN A 27 6.25 -8.94 8.40
CA GLN A 27 5.21 -9.67 7.66
C GLN A 27 3.82 -9.47 8.27
N THR A 28 3.73 -9.46 9.59
CA THR A 28 2.49 -9.16 10.30
C THR A 28 2.00 -7.74 10.00
N ILE A 29 2.90 -6.76 10.01
CA ILE A 29 2.56 -5.36 9.69
C ILE A 29 2.08 -5.23 8.25
N ILE A 30 2.81 -5.80 7.28
CA ILE A 30 2.43 -5.78 5.87
C ILE A 30 1.03 -6.37 5.66
N SER A 31 0.78 -7.54 6.22
CA SER A 31 -0.51 -8.22 6.14
C SER A 31 -1.64 -7.36 6.72
N ARG A 32 -1.44 -6.76 7.88
CA ARG A 32 -2.44 -5.88 8.51
C ARG A 32 -2.71 -4.61 7.70
N VAL A 33 -1.67 -3.97 7.17
CA VAL A 33 -1.81 -2.76 6.35
C VAL A 33 -2.67 -3.04 5.12
N ILE A 34 -2.36 -4.09 4.39
CA ILE A 34 -3.13 -4.45 3.18
C ILE A 34 -4.56 -4.85 3.55
N SER A 35 -4.73 -5.69 4.56
CA SER A 35 -6.05 -6.18 5.00
C SER A 35 -6.95 -5.03 5.48
N LEU A 36 -6.44 -4.12 6.30
CA LEU A 36 -7.18 -2.95 6.75
C LEU A 36 -7.56 -2.03 5.60
N SER A 37 -6.62 -1.82 4.67
CA SER A 37 -6.86 -0.97 3.50
C SER A 37 -7.94 -1.55 2.59
N VAL A 38 -7.82 -2.82 2.22
CA VAL A 38 -8.79 -3.51 1.35
C VAL A 38 -10.18 -3.56 1.99
N SER A 39 -10.25 -3.92 3.28
CA SER A 39 -11.53 -4.08 3.99
C SER A 39 -12.27 -2.75 4.17
N ASN A 40 -11.56 -1.69 4.55
CA ASN A 40 -12.19 -0.40 4.87
C ASN A 40 -12.70 0.36 3.65
N VAL A 41 -12.13 0.13 2.47
CA VAL A 41 -12.59 0.75 1.22
C VAL A 41 -13.29 -0.23 0.28
N LYS A 42 -13.52 -1.45 0.71
CA LYS A 42 -14.16 -2.52 -0.07
C LYS A 42 -13.48 -2.77 -1.42
N ALA A 43 -12.16 -2.72 -1.43
CA ALA A 43 -11.37 -3.01 -2.61
C ALA A 43 -11.31 -4.52 -2.90
N GLU A 44 -10.97 -4.85 -4.13
CA GLU A 44 -10.76 -6.24 -4.54
C GLU A 44 -9.33 -6.71 -4.28
N ARG A 45 -8.37 -5.81 -4.46
CA ARG A 45 -6.95 -6.14 -4.41
C ARG A 45 -6.16 -5.05 -3.71
N GLY A 46 -5.16 -5.46 -2.97
CA GLY A 46 -4.15 -4.58 -2.39
C GLY A 46 -2.76 -5.14 -2.59
N SER A 47 -1.78 -4.29 -2.80
CA SER A 47 -0.38 -4.66 -2.87
C SER A 47 0.49 -3.66 -2.12
N LEU A 48 1.56 -4.16 -1.53
CA LEU A 48 2.51 -3.35 -0.78
C LEU A 48 3.92 -3.76 -1.15
N ILE A 49 4.74 -2.78 -1.48
CA ILE A 49 6.17 -2.95 -1.72
C ILE A 49 6.96 -2.27 -0.61
N VAL A 50 7.98 -2.95 -0.12
CA VAL A 50 8.94 -2.39 0.85
C VAL A 50 10.27 -2.14 0.15
N LEU A 51 10.83 -0.97 0.38
CA LEU A 51 12.09 -0.52 -0.19
C LEU A 51 13.16 -0.36 0.89
N ASN A 52 14.40 -0.65 0.54
CA ASN A 52 15.56 -0.34 1.38
C ASN A 52 16.00 1.13 1.22
N GLU A 53 17.06 1.53 1.89
CA GLU A 53 17.63 2.89 1.83
C GLU A 53 18.09 3.29 0.44
N ASN A 54 18.46 2.32 -0.41
CA ASN A 54 18.85 2.53 -1.80
C ASN A 54 17.66 2.53 -2.76
N LEU A 55 16.43 2.53 -2.25
CA LEU A 55 15.18 2.46 -3.02
C LEU A 55 15.06 1.17 -3.85
N GLU A 56 15.69 0.10 -3.38
CA GLU A 56 15.57 -1.22 -3.98
C GLU A 56 14.46 -2.03 -3.29
N PRO A 57 13.64 -2.79 -4.05
CA PRO A 57 12.63 -3.65 -3.47
C PRO A 57 13.24 -4.76 -2.60
N VAL A 58 12.84 -4.83 -1.34
CA VAL A 58 13.26 -5.88 -0.41
C VAL A 58 12.13 -6.84 -0.06
N ASP A 59 10.88 -6.42 -0.22
CA ASP A 59 9.71 -7.26 -0.02
C ASP A 59 8.54 -6.77 -0.86
N PHE A 60 7.66 -7.68 -1.26
CA PHE A 60 6.43 -7.40 -1.97
C PHE A 60 5.35 -8.38 -1.56
N ALA A 61 4.17 -7.87 -1.21
CA ALA A 61 3.02 -8.68 -0.85
C ALA A 61 1.78 -8.25 -1.63
N LEU A 62 0.94 -9.20 -1.92
CA LEU A 62 -0.31 -9.03 -2.64
C LEU A 62 -1.45 -9.69 -1.86
N MET A 63 -2.60 -9.01 -1.79
CA MET A 63 -3.85 -9.58 -1.32
C MET A 63 -4.89 -9.49 -2.44
N TYR A 64 -5.54 -10.60 -2.70
CA TYR A 64 -6.64 -10.70 -3.66
C TYR A 64 -7.84 -11.34 -2.97
N GLY A 65 -8.90 -10.56 -2.77
CA GLY A 65 -9.99 -10.96 -1.89
C GLY A 65 -9.48 -11.17 -0.46
N ASP A 66 -9.63 -12.38 0.06
CA ASP A 66 -9.13 -12.82 1.37
C ASP A 66 -7.79 -13.59 1.29
N LYS A 67 -7.26 -13.77 0.08
CA LYS A 67 -6.02 -14.52 -0.18
C LYS A 67 -4.80 -13.61 -0.11
N PHE A 68 -3.94 -13.87 0.87
CA PHE A 68 -2.68 -13.16 1.06
C PHE A 68 -1.50 -13.94 0.45
N LEU A 69 -0.70 -13.26 -0.37
CA LEU A 69 0.47 -13.79 -1.05
C LEU A 69 1.72 -12.99 -0.65
N PRO A 70 2.53 -13.48 0.31
CA PRO A 70 3.76 -12.80 0.71
C PRO A 70 4.92 -13.12 -0.23
N HIS A 71 5.96 -12.28 -0.20
CA HIS A 71 7.27 -12.52 -0.83
C HIS A 71 7.26 -12.77 -2.34
N ILE A 72 6.51 -12.00 -3.10
CA ILE A 72 6.50 -12.12 -4.57
C ILE A 72 7.67 -11.30 -5.15
N GLN A 73 8.84 -11.94 -5.32
CA GLN A 73 10.06 -11.24 -5.77
C GLN A 73 10.12 -10.92 -7.27
N ALA A 74 9.58 -11.80 -8.10
CA ALA A 74 9.75 -11.69 -9.56
C ALA A 74 8.99 -10.53 -10.21
N GLU A 75 7.91 -10.08 -9.58
CA GLU A 75 6.99 -9.08 -10.12
C GLU A 75 7.27 -7.65 -9.65
N SER A 76 8.12 -7.50 -8.63
CA SER A 76 8.35 -6.21 -7.98
C SER A 76 9.25 -5.25 -8.77
N ARG A 77 10.16 -5.78 -9.58
CA ARG A 77 11.15 -4.96 -10.31
C ARG A 77 10.52 -4.10 -11.40
N GLY A 78 9.61 -4.65 -12.21
CA GLY A 78 8.93 -3.90 -13.27
C GLY A 78 7.90 -2.88 -12.78
N LEU A 79 7.35 -3.08 -11.59
CA LEU A 79 6.34 -2.18 -11.00
C LEU A 79 6.91 -0.81 -10.61
N LEU A 80 8.19 -0.76 -10.24
CA LEU A 80 8.85 0.49 -9.84
C LEU A 80 9.42 1.28 -11.02
N ASP A 81 9.79 0.59 -12.09
CA ASP A 81 10.44 1.24 -13.22
C ASP A 81 9.45 1.99 -14.11
N ASP A 82 8.30 1.39 -14.43
CA ASP A 82 7.38 1.90 -15.45
C ASP A 82 5.89 1.95 -15.04
N GLY A 83 5.56 1.79 -13.76
CA GLY A 83 4.18 1.70 -13.28
C GLY A 83 3.71 2.87 -12.42
N LEU A 84 2.45 2.81 -12.01
CA LEU A 84 1.86 3.78 -11.08
C LEU A 84 2.63 3.86 -9.77
N ALA A 85 3.03 2.71 -9.22
CA ALA A 85 3.84 2.64 -8.01
C ALA A 85 5.20 3.32 -8.18
N GLY A 86 5.83 3.18 -9.33
CA GLY A 86 7.07 3.88 -9.66
C GLY A 86 6.90 5.39 -9.75
N TRP A 87 5.84 5.83 -10.38
CA TRP A 87 5.50 7.26 -10.45
C TRP A 87 5.31 7.86 -9.05
N VAL A 88 4.51 7.19 -8.21
CA VAL A 88 4.23 7.60 -6.82
C VAL A 88 5.50 7.62 -5.97
N ALA A 89 6.37 6.61 -6.13
CA ALA A 89 7.66 6.55 -5.44
C ALA A 89 8.57 7.72 -5.82
N HIS A 90 8.61 8.05 -7.12
CA HIS A 90 9.44 9.13 -7.64
C HIS A 90 8.96 10.52 -7.20
N HIS A 91 7.65 10.75 -7.29
CA HIS A 91 7.03 12.04 -6.95
C HIS A 91 6.72 12.19 -5.46
N ARG A 92 6.68 11.09 -4.69
CA ARG A 92 6.29 11.04 -3.27
C ARG A 92 4.91 11.62 -3.01
N GLU A 93 4.01 11.41 -3.94
CA GLU A 93 2.66 11.95 -3.95
C GLU A 93 1.65 10.84 -4.19
N ALA A 94 0.61 10.80 -3.36
CA ALA A 94 -0.48 9.86 -3.52
C ALA A 94 -1.37 10.26 -4.69
N VAL A 95 -1.93 9.27 -5.39
CA VAL A 95 -2.82 9.49 -6.53
C VAL A 95 -4.05 8.59 -6.47
N ILE A 96 -5.15 9.12 -6.96
CA ILE A 96 -6.38 8.39 -7.23
C ILE A 96 -6.55 8.29 -8.75
N VAL A 97 -6.75 7.07 -9.24
CA VAL A 97 -6.94 6.78 -10.66
C VAL A 97 -8.36 6.32 -10.87
N SER A 98 -9.16 7.13 -11.56
CA SER A 98 -10.56 6.81 -11.81
C SER A 98 -10.75 5.71 -12.84
N ASP A 99 -9.89 5.67 -13.85
CA ASP A 99 -9.91 4.65 -14.90
C ASP A 99 -8.48 4.28 -15.33
N THR A 100 -8.10 3.05 -15.01
CA THR A 100 -6.76 2.54 -15.31
C THR A 100 -6.48 2.42 -16.81
N LYS A 101 -7.51 2.33 -17.66
CA LYS A 101 -7.32 2.32 -19.12
C LYS A 101 -6.93 3.66 -19.69
N GLN A 102 -7.32 4.75 -19.01
CA GLN A 102 -7.05 6.11 -19.45
C GLN A 102 -5.83 6.73 -18.80
N ASP A 103 -5.26 6.06 -17.82
CA ASP A 103 -4.07 6.54 -17.10
C ASP A 103 -2.80 5.90 -17.67
N GLU A 104 -1.94 6.71 -18.27
CA GLU A 104 -0.70 6.27 -18.89
C GLU A 104 0.32 5.69 -17.89
N ARG A 105 0.19 6.03 -16.61
CA ARG A 105 1.05 5.53 -15.53
C ARG A 105 0.71 4.10 -15.13
N TRP A 106 -0.45 3.58 -15.52
CA TRP A 106 -0.88 2.23 -15.18
C TRP A 106 -0.17 1.20 -16.05
N PHE A 107 0.68 0.39 -15.42
CA PHE A 107 1.36 -0.70 -16.10
C PHE A 107 0.44 -1.91 -16.27
N ARG A 108 0.26 -2.35 -17.50
CA ARG A 108 -0.46 -3.59 -17.84
C ARG A 108 0.54 -4.73 -17.93
N ARG A 109 0.28 -5.81 -17.21
CA ARG A 109 1.05 -7.03 -17.34
C ARG A 109 0.57 -7.82 -18.55
N GLU A 110 1.50 -8.42 -19.30
CA GLU A 110 1.19 -9.27 -20.46
C GLU A 110 0.39 -10.52 -20.09
N ASP A 111 0.51 -10.98 -18.82
CA ASP A 111 -0.18 -12.12 -18.25
C ASP A 111 -1.51 -11.78 -17.55
N ASP A 112 -1.91 -10.53 -17.56
CA ASP A 112 -3.27 -10.16 -17.13
C ASP A 112 -4.27 -10.82 -18.08
N ALA A 113 -5.00 -11.82 -17.57
CA ALA A 113 -6.07 -12.45 -18.33
C ALA A 113 -7.02 -11.39 -18.91
N ALA A 114 -7.54 -11.62 -20.11
CA ALA A 114 -8.40 -10.66 -20.81
C ALA A 114 -9.54 -10.11 -19.93
N ASP A 115 -10.07 -10.92 -19.02
CA ASP A 115 -11.09 -10.54 -18.05
C ASP A 115 -10.59 -9.59 -16.97
N ARG A 116 -9.28 -9.56 -16.71
CA ARG A 116 -8.62 -8.68 -15.74
C ARG A 116 -8.08 -7.39 -16.38
N SER A 117 -8.07 -7.32 -17.69
CA SER A 117 -7.61 -6.13 -18.44
C SER A 117 -8.67 -5.03 -18.55
N GLY A 118 -9.85 -5.21 -17.95
CA GLY A 118 -10.91 -4.23 -17.91
C GLY A 118 -10.50 -2.92 -17.23
N SER A 119 -11.25 -1.86 -17.48
CA SER A 119 -11.15 -0.61 -16.72
C SER A 119 -11.33 -0.86 -15.24
N LYS A 120 -10.45 -0.31 -14.43
CA LYS A 120 -10.45 -0.39 -12.95
C LYS A 120 -10.24 0.99 -12.37
N SER A 121 -10.44 1.12 -11.07
CA SER A 121 -9.99 2.28 -10.31
C SER A 121 -8.90 1.86 -9.32
N ALA A 122 -8.01 2.79 -8.99
CA ALA A 122 -6.91 2.54 -8.09
C ALA A 122 -6.59 3.75 -7.20
N ILE A 123 -6.06 3.45 -6.02
CA ILE A 123 -5.38 4.43 -5.17
C ILE A 123 -3.96 3.92 -4.98
N CYS A 124 -2.98 4.78 -5.20
CA CYS A 124 -1.59 4.48 -4.91
C CYS A 124 -1.00 5.57 -4.04
N THR A 125 -0.33 5.19 -2.96
CA THR A 125 0.24 6.12 -2.00
C THR A 125 1.65 5.70 -1.59
N PRO A 126 2.58 6.66 -1.42
CA PRO A 126 3.89 6.36 -0.88
C PRO A 126 3.81 6.03 0.61
N LEU A 127 4.67 5.15 1.07
CA LEU A 127 4.89 4.91 2.49
C LEU A 127 6.13 5.68 2.92
N LEU A 128 5.93 6.67 3.77
CA LEU A 128 6.97 7.58 4.23
C LEU A 128 7.21 7.43 5.73
N ALA A 129 8.47 7.46 6.13
CA ALA A 129 8.88 7.55 7.52
C ALA A 129 9.89 8.68 7.66
N ARG A 130 9.55 9.72 8.42
CA ARG A 130 10.37 10.91 8.61
C ARG A 130 10.83 11.55 7.28
N GLY A 131 9.93 11.60 6.29
CA GLY A 131 10.21 12.13 4.97
C GLY A 131 10.97 11.19 4.03
N GLN A 132 11.38 10.01 4.50
CA GLN A 132 12.06 9.00 3.67
C GLN A 132 11.07 7.99 3.10
N LEU A 133 11.23 7.63 1.84
CA LEU A 133 10.44 6.62 1.18
C LEU A 133 10.83 5.22 1.65
N VAL A 134 9.88 4.48 2.23
CA VAL A 134 10.09 3.11 2.70
C VAL A 134 9.25 2.09 1.94
N GLY A 135 8.38 2.54 1.06
CA GLY A 135 7.57 1.64 0.24
C GLY A 135 6.44 2.33 -0.48
N GLY A 136 5.50 1.53 -0.96
CA GLY A 136 4.29 1.98 -1.63
C GLY A 136 3.13 1.02 -1.41
N LEU A 137 1.93 1.56 -1.34
CA LEU A 137 0.67 0.84 -1.17
C LEU A 137 -0.24 1.14 -2.35
N THR A 138 -0.74 0.09 -3.02
CA THR A 138 -1.68 0.21 -4.13
C THR A 138 -2.94 -0.58 -3.84
N ILE A 139 -4.10 0.05 -3.96
CA ILE A 139 -5.42 -0.53 -3.73
C ILE A 139 -6.22 -0.43 -5.03
N VAL A 140 -6.86 -1.53 -5.44
CA VAL A 140 -7.56 -1.62 -6.74
C VAL A 140 -8.98 -2.12 -6.55
N HIS A 141 -9.91 -1.52 -7.29
CA HIS A 141 -11.29 -1.96 -7.40
C HIS A 141 -11.65 -2.24 -8.86
N PRO A 142 -12.43 -3.30 -9.16
CA PRO A 142 -12.75 -3.69 -10.55
C PRO A 142 -13.64 -2.69 -11.30
N ALA A 143 -14.37 -1.82 -10.58
CA ALA A 143 -15.19 -0.79 -11.20
C ALA A 143 -14.42 0.54 -11.36
N PRO A 144 -14.42 1.14 -12.56
CA PRO A 144 -13.87 2.48 -12.71
C PRO A 144 -14.71 3.50 -11.93
N GLY A 145 -14.06 4.55 -11.43
CA GLY A 145 -14.72 5.61 -10.67
C GLY A 145 -15.24 5.20 -9.29
N PHE A 146 -14.83 4.05 -8.78
CA PHE A 146 -15.32 3.55 -7.49
C PHE A 146 -14.81 4.35 -6.30
N PHE A 147 -13.53 4.67 -6.28
CA PHE A 147 -12.92 5.38 -5.16
C PHE A 147 -13.30 6.85 -5.15
N ASN A 148 -13.65 7.35 -3.97
CA ASN A 148 -13.96 8.75 -3.72
C ASN A 148 -12.89 9.40 -2.83
N GLU A 149 -13.06 10.69 -2.54
CA GLU A 149 -12.14 11.46 -1.70
C GLU A 149 -12.01 10.90 -0.27
N GLU A 150 -13.11 10.40 0.31
CA GLU A 150 -13.06 9.79 1.65
C GLU A 150 -12.21 8.52 1.67
N HIS A 151 -12.34 7.66 0.65
CA HIS A 151 -11.48 6.49 0.47
C HIS A 151 -10.01 6.90 0.32
N PHE A 152 -9.75 7.91 -0.48
CA PHE A 152 -8.40 8.42 -0.72
C PHE A 152 -7.74 8.93 0.55
N GLN A 153 -8.43 9.76 1.32
CA GLN A 153 -7.95 10.28 2.60
C GLN A 153 -7.70 9.16 3.62
N LEU A 154 -8.57 8.17 3.70
CA LEU A 154 -8.41 7.04 4.60
C LEU A 154 -7.17 6.22 4.25
N ILE A 155 -6.97 5.90 2.98
CA ILE A 155 -5.79 5.15 2.52
C ILE A 155 -4.50 5.93 2.77
N GLN A 156 -4.49 7.23 2.55
CA GLN A 156 -3.33 8.08 2.89
C GLN A 156 -3.02 8.05 4.39
N SER A 157 -4.04 8.10 5.24
CA SER A 157 -3.88 8.05 6.69
C SER A 157 -3.34 6.69 7.16
N ILE A 158 -3.82 5.60 6.59
CA ILE A 158 -3.28 4.25 6.84
C ILE A 158 -1.82 4.18 6.40
N ALA A 159 -1.50 4.70 5.22
CA ALA A 159 -0.14 4.72 4.67
C ALA A 159 0.84 5.50 5.55
N ASP A 160 0.43 6.63 6.12
CA ASP A 160 1.25 7.42 7.02
C ASP A 160 1.63 6.63 8.28
N GLN A 161 0.69 5.89 8.87
CA GLN A 161 0.96 5.01 10.00
C GLN A 161 1.79 3.78 9.60
N ALA A 162 1.48 3.21 8.44
CA ALA A 162 2.19 2.05 7.90
C ALA A 162 3.67 2.34 7.63
N GLY A 163 3.99 3.49 7.07
CA GLY A 163 5.37 3.89 6.79
C GLY A 163 6.23 3.89 8.06
N ILE A 164 5.70 4.44 9.14
CA ILE A 164 6.38 4.46 10.45
C ILE A 164 6.56 3.04 11.00
N ALA A 165 5.50 2.24 11.00
CA ALA A 165 5.53 0.88 11.53
C ALA A 165 6.48 -0.04 10.76
N ILE A 166 6.49 0.04 9.43
CA ILE A 166 7.39 -0.72 8.55
C ILE A 166 8.84 -0.30 8.79
N ASN A 167 9.12 0.99 8.86
CA ASN A 167 10.47 1.48 9.15
C ASN A 167 10.98 0.99 10.50
N ASN A 168 10.15 1.03 11.54
CA ASN A 168 10.50 0.53 12.86
C ASN A 168 10.80 -0.98 12.84
N ALA A 169 10.01 -1.77 12.13
CA ALA A 169 10.23 -3.21 11.98
C ALA A 169 11.54 -3.52 11.24
N CYS A 170 11.83 -2.81 10.15
CA CYS A 170 13.08 -2.96 9.40
C CYS A 170 14.31 -2.62 10.24
N LEU A 171 14.25 -1.53 11.02
CA LEU A 171 15.33 -1.15 11.94
C LEU A 171 15.54 -2.21 13.04
N TYR A 172 14.45 -2.73 13.59
CA TYR A 172 14.52 -3.78 14.61
C TYR A 172 15.18 -5.06 14.07
N GLU A 173 14.79 -5.52 12.89
CA GLU A 173 15.42 -6.68 12.24
C GLU A 173 16.91 -6.46 11.98
N SER A 174 17.29 -5.28 11.52
CA SER A 174 18.70 -4.92 11.27
C SER A 174 19.53 -4.97 12.54
N LEU A 175 19.02 -4.46 13.65
CA LEU A 175 19.69 -4.50 14.95
C LEU A 175 19.84 -5.92 15.46
N HIS A 176 18.82 -6.76 15.35
CA HIS A 176 18.89 -8.16 15.77
C HIS A 176 19.85 -9.00 14.95
N THR A 177 19.93 -8.74 13.64
CA THR A 177 20.88 -9.42 12.76
C THR A 177 22.32 -9.02 13.07
N ALA A 178 22.57 -7.76 13.40
CA ALA A 178 23.89 -7.26 13.77
C ALA A 178 24.39 -7.85 15.11
N HIS A 179 23.49 -8.10 16.08
CA HIS A 179 23.86 -8.66 17.40
C HIS A 179 24.13 -10.18 17.37
N ARG A 180 23.72 -10.89 16.30
CA ARG A 180 23.97 -12.33 16.13
C ARG A 180 25.27 -12.67 15.40
N ARG A 181 25.97 -11.68 14.92
CA ARG A 181 27.30 -11.81 14.30
C ARG A 181 28.40 -11.40 15.27
#